data_bc18171074d7c693e52dc2c1d780cb25
#
_entry.id   bc18171074d7c693e52dc2c1d780cb25
#
_cell.length_a   1.000
_cell.length_b   1.000
_cell.length_c   1.000
_cell.angle_alpha   90.00
_cell.angle_beta   90.00
_cell.angle_gamma   90.00
#
_symmetry.space_group_name_H-M   'P 1'
#
loop_
_entity.id
_entity.type
_entity.pdbx_description
1 polymer ?
#
loop_
_entity_poly.entity_id
_entity_poly.type
_entity_poly.pdbx_seq_one_letter_code
_entity_poly.pdbx_strand_id
1 'polypeptide(L)'
;MPRTTYRETTPSPQDRYQRRMGAGITPQAITAAQREADLGQMARWADLLDEIRQGDPHLHGDLTKREVAVSGAEYELRLPANASKRDGAKALRLCQDALEAIEVPAGSLAVPFRGALQQLATATYHGRAAVEAVWARDGRYLLPRNLYPIHPRRLAWSNVRDWKLYLFDATSGDTPYARFPGIPCDDAARFPPGKLLIHTPRSFGTYPTREGLGRALVWYSAFKRWSVRD
;
A
#
# COMPACT_ATOMS: atom_id res chain seq x y z
N MET A 1 -20.64 11.25 18.79
CA MET A 1 -21.10 11.34 17.37
C MET A 1 -19.94 10.92 16.49
N PRO A 2 -20.09 9.93 15.59
CA PRO A 2 -19.02 9.63 14.63
C PRO A 2 -18.82 10.85 13.73
N ARG A 3 -17.60 11.35 13.70
CA ARG A 3 -17.22 12.47 12.84
C ARG A 3 -16.87 11.95 11.45
N THR A 4 -17.26 12.69 10.43
CA THR A 4 -16.70 12.49 9.07
C THR A 4 -15.19 12.48 9.17
N THR A 5 -14.52 11.47 8.63
CA THR A 5 -13.07 11.41 8.66
C THR A 5 -12.51 12.21 7.47
N TYR A 6 -11.41 12.90 7.72
CA TYR A 6 -10.66 13.57 6.67
C TYR A 6 -9.54 12.68 6.16
N ARG A 7 -9.01 13.00 4.99
CA ARG A 7 -7.83 12.34 4.46
C ARG A 7 -6.61 12.75 5.27
N GLU A 8 -5.98 11.78 5.94
CA GLU A 8 -4.78 11.98 6.76
C GLU A 8 -3.47 11.77 5.96
N THR A 9 -3.57 11.02 4.87
CA THR A 9 -2.39 10.57 4.11
C THR A 9 -2.13 11.38 2.84
N THR A 10 -2.49 12.69 2.85
CA THR A 10 -2.23 13.55 1.69
C THR A 10 -0.73 13.57 1.34
N PRO A 11 -0.35 13.24 0.09
CA PRO A 11 1.05 13.30 -0.33
C PRO A 11 1.58 14.73 -0.24
N SER A 12 2.75 14.91 0.37
CA SER A 12 3.45 16.19 0.33
C SER A 12 4.25 16.34 -0.98
N PRO A 13 4.67 17.56 -1.32
CA PRO A 13 5.63 17.77 -2.40
C PRO A 13 6.96 17.01 -2.19
N GLN A 14 7.32 16.74 -0.94
CA GLN A 14 8.52 15.98 -0.57
C GLN A 14 8.35 14.47 -0.80
N ASP A 15 7.12 13.97 -0.86
CA ASP A 15 6.81 12.60 -1.23
C ASP A 15 6.91 12.35 -2.73
N ARG A 16 7.14 13.39 -3.53
CA ARG A 16 7.31 13.24 -4.96
C ARG A 16 8.56 12.41 -5.22
N TYR A 17 8.38 11.36 -5.98
CA TYR A 17 9.45 10.54 -6.49
C TYR A 17 10.44 11.41 -7.27
N GLN A 18 11.56 11.72 -6.65
CA GLN A 18 12.68 12.37 -7.34
C GLN A 18 13.50 11.27 -8.02
N ARG A 19 13.08 10.90 -9.21
CA ARG A 19 13.87 10.02 -10.06
C ARG A 19 15.21 10.73 -10.33
N ARG A 20 16.29 10.20 -9.76
CA ARG A 20 17.64 10.57 -10.16
C ARG A 20 17.87 9.94 -11.53
N MET A 21 17.45 10.63 -12.57
CA MET A 21 17.76 10.25 -13.94
C MET A 21 19.28 10.14 -14.08
N GLY A 22 19.79 8.95 -14.41
CA GLY A 22 21.21 8.71 -14.65
C GLY A 22 21.99 7.98 -13.55
N ALA A 23 21.47 7.83 -12.33
CA ALA A 23 22.04 6.91 -11.36
C ALA A 23 21.58 5.49 -11.74
N GLY A 24 22.38 4.77 -12.54
CA GLY A 24 22.08 3.39 -12.92
C GLY A 24 21.90 2.50 -11.70
N ILE A 25 21.06 1.47 -11.80
CA ILE A 25 20.93 0.43 -10.79
C ILE A 25 22.28 -0.28 -10.68
N THR A 26 22.98 -0.06 -9.55
CA THR A 26 24.29 -0.64 -9.28
C THR A 26 24.20 -1.66 -8.17
N PRO A 27 25.12 -2.65 -8.09
CA PRO A 27 25.18 -3.60 -6.98
C PRO A 27 25.23 -2.92 -5.62
N GLN A 28 25.98 -1.82 -5.53
CA GLN A 28 26.11 -1.03 -4.30
C GLN A 28 24.78 -0.38 -3.90
N ALA A 29 24.04 0.18 -4.87
CA ALA A 29 22.73 0.79 -4.62
C ALA A 29 21.73 -0.25 -4.14
N ILE A 30 21.70 -1.44 -4.76
CA ILE A 30 20.84 -2.56 -4.35
C ILE A 30 21.17 -2.99 -2.93
N THR A 31 22.46 -3.23 -2.65
CA THR A 31 22.90 -3.69 -1.32
C THR A 31 22.60 -2.67 -0.23
N ALA A 32 22.81 -1.38 -0.52
CA ALA A 32 22.49 -0.30 0.42
C ALA A 32 20.98 -0.25 0.72
N ALA A 33 20.13 -0.29 -0.32
CA ALA A 33 18.69 -0.29 -0.16
C ALA A 33 18.18 -1.52 0.61
N GLN A 34 18.77 -2.70 0.39
CA GLN A 34 18.45 -3.92 1.13
C GLN A 34 18.83 -3.82 2.61
N ARG A 35 20.01 -3.27 2.92
CA ARG A 35 20.46 -3.05 4.31
C ARG A 35 19.57 -2.07 5.06
N GLU A 36 19.19 -0.97 4.43
CA GLU A 36 18.24 -0.02 5.00
C GLU A 36 16.88 -0.66 5.23
N ALA A 37 16.38 -1.43 4.26
CA ALA A 37 15.14 -2.16 4.39
C ALA A 37 15.18 -3.18 5.54
N ASP A 38 16.29 -3.91 5.74
CA ASP A 38 16.46 -4.84 6.86
C ASP A 38 16.41 -4.13 8.22
N LEU A 39 16.72 -2.85 8.27
CA LEU A 39 16.56 -1.99 9.44
C LEU A 39 15.17 -1.34 9.55
N GLY A 40 14.25 -1.65 8.62
CA GLY A 40 12.89 -1.11 8.60
C GLY A 40 12.72 0.15 7.75
N GLN A 41 13.79 0.77 7.25
CA GLN A 41 13.76 1.97 6.40
C GLN A 41 13.46 1.56 4.95
N MET A 42 12.19 1.58 4.59
CA MET A 42 11.71 0.95 3.37
C MET A 42 11.61 1.89 2.16
N ALA A 43 11.87 3.20 2.32
CA ALA A 43 11.62 4.18 1.26
C ALA A 43 12.52 3.97 0.04
N ARG A 44 13.84 3.86 0.26
CA ARG A 44 14.80 3.62 -0.83
C ARG A 44 14.58 2.27 -1.51
N TRP A 45 14.18 1.27 -0.74
CA TRP A 45 13.84 -0.04 -1.26
C TRP A 45 12.62 0.01 -2.17
N ALA A 46 11.55 0.72 -1.77
CA ALA A 46 10.37 0.90 -2.60
C ALA A 46 10.69 1.65 -3.90
N ASP A 47 11.46 2.74 -3.81
CA ASP A 47 11.87 3.53 -4.97
C ASP A 47 12.71 2.69 -5.96
N LEU A 48 13.61 1.85 -5.45
CA LEU A 48 14.41 0.94 -6.28
C LEU A 48 13.53 -0.11 -6.98
N LEU A 49 12.58 -0.69 -6.27
CA LEU A 49 11.65 -1.66 -6.86
C LEU A 49 10.79 -1.04 -7.96
N ASP A 50 10.35 0.20 -7.78
CA ASP A 50 9.59 0.92 -8.79
C ASP A 50 10.45 1.23 -10.03
N GLU A 51 11.70 1.63 -9.84
CA GLU A 51 12.64 1.87 -10.94
C GLU A 51 12.89 0.58 -11.75
N ILE A 52 13.05 -0.55 -11.06
CA ILE A 52 13.22 -1.85 -11.70
C ILE A 52 11.98 -2.23 -12.49
N ARG A 53 10.80 -2.13 -11.88
CA ARG A 53 9.53 -2.43 -12.53
C ARG A 53 9.29 -1.56 -13.77
N GLN A 54 9.57 -0.25 -13.68
CA GLN A 54 9.42 0.67 -14.80
C GLN A 54 10.44 0.44 -15.91
N GLY A 55 11.62 -0.06 -15.58
CA GLY A 55 12.70 -0.33 -16.52
C GLY A 55 12.65 -1.71 -17.19
N ASP A 56 11.81 -2.63 -16.72
CA ASP A 56 11.63 -3.99 -17.28
C ASP A 56 10.18 -4.21 -17.71
N PRO A 57 9.86 -4.06 -19.03
CA PRO A 57 8.49 -4.22 -19.53
C PRO A 57 7.90 -5.61 -19.27
N HIS A 58 8.73 -6.66 -19.26
CA HIS A 58 8.29 -8.02 -19.02
C HIS A 58 7.85 -8.19 -17.57
N LEU A 59 8.70 -7.78 -16.63
CA LEU A 59 8.36 -7.76 -15.20
C LEU A 59 7.12 -6.91 -14.92
N HIS A 60 7.04 -5.71 -15.53
CA HIS A 60 5.87 -4.84 -15.41
C HIS A 60 4.60 -5.55 -15.86
N GLY A 61 4.63 -6.20 -17.03
CA GLY A 61 3.49 -6.93 -17.58
C GLY A 61 3.03 -8.07 -16.68
N ASP A 62 3.96 -8.87 -16.16
CA ASP A 62 3.62 -10.02 -15.32
C ASP A 62 3.07 -9.61 -13.95
N LEU A 63 3.62 -8.57 -13.33
CA LEU A 63 3.07 -8.01 -12.09
C LEU A 63 1.69 -7.41 -12.32
N THR A 64 1.51 -6.66 -13.40
CA THR A 64 0.21 -6.06 -13.75
C THR A 64 -0.87 -7.12 -13.99
N LYS A 65 -0.54 -8.22 -14.70
CA LYS A 65 -1.48 -9.34 -14.88
C LYS A 65 -1.96 -9.91 -13.56
N ARG A 66 -1.06 -10.09 -12.59
CA ARG A 66 -1.41 -10.59 -11.25
C ARG A 66 -2.29 -9.60 -10.48
N GLU A 67 -1.95 -8.33 -10.51
CA GLU A 67 -2.71 -7.27 -9.86
C GLU A 67 -4.12 -7.15 -10.46
N VAL A 68 -4.23 -7.20 -11.78
CA VAL A 68 -5.51 -7.18 -12.50
C VAL A 68 -6.32 -8.44 -12.24
N ALA A 69 -5.67 -9.61 -12.15
CA ALA A 69 -6.38 -10.85 -11.81
C ALA A 69 -7.05 -10.77 -10.42
N VAL A 70 -6.38 -10.17 -9.44
CA VAL A 70 -6.96 -9.93 -8.10
C VAL A 70 -8.13 -8.94 -8.17
N SER A 71 -7.94 -7.79 -8.83
CA SER A 71 -8.97 -6.75 -8.91
C SER A 71 -10.15 -7.15 -9.81
N GLY A 72 -9.91 -8.01 -10.80
CA GLY A 72 -10.93 -8.54 -11.71
C GLY A 72 -11.67 -9.76 -11.20
N ALA A 73 -11.20 -10.40 -10.12
CA ALA A 73 -11.86 -11.55 -9.54
C ALA A 73 -13.29 -11.22 -9.11
N GLU A 74 -14.19 -12.18 -9.31
CA GLU A 74 -15.53 -12.09 -8.76
C GLU A 74 -15.47 -12.22 -7.25
N TYR A 75 -16.22 -11.38 -6.55
CA TYR A 75 -16.37 -11.45 -5.11
C TYR A 75 -17.84 -11.47 -4.73
N GLU A 76 -18.15 -12.14 -3.64
CA GLU A 76 -19.49 -12.21 -3.10
C GLU A 76 -19.45 -11.83 -1.61
N LEU A 77 -20.36 -10.95 -1.22
CA LEU A 77 -20.60 -10.65 0.18
C LEU A 77 -21.59 -11.68 0.74
N ARG A 78 -21.16 -12.42 1.76
CA ARG A 78 -21.99 -13.44 2.41
C ARG A 78 -22.23 -13.11 3.85
N LEU A 79 -23.41 -13.44 4.33
CA LEU A 79 -23.71 -13.36 5.75
C LEU A 79 -23.01 -14.49 6.50
N PRO A 80 -22.49 -14.22 7.71
CA PRO A 80 -22.05 -15.28 8.58
C PRO A 80 -23.22 -16.22 8.93
N ALA A 81 -22.93 -17.52 9.11
CA ALA A 81 -23.96 -18.55 9.35
C ALA A 81 -24.85 -18.29 10.59
N ASN A 82 -24.32 -17.54 11.57
CA ASN A 82 -25.02 -17.16 12.80
C ASN A 82 -25.75 -15.81 12.72
N ALA A 83 -25.75 -15.14 11.56
CA ALA A 83 -26.43 -13.87 11.41
C ALA A 83 -27.95 -14.01 11.40
N SER A 84 -28.65 -13.05 12.03
CA SER A 84 -30.10 -12.92 11.89
C SER A 84 -30.48 -12.73 10.43
N LYS A 85 -31.39 -13.53 9.89
CA LYS A 85 -31.80 -13.43 8.48
C LYS A 85 -32.30 -12.04 8.10
N ARG A 86 -33.07 -11.39 8.98
CA ARG A 86 -33.68 -10.07 8.71
C ARG A 86 -32.67 -8.94 8.77
N ASP A 87 -31.89 -8.89 9.87
CA ASP A 87 -30.91 -7.81 10.08
C ASP A 87 -29.68 -8.01 9.24
N GLY A 88 -29.30 -9.27 9.00
CA GLY A 88 -28.22 -9.64 8.10
C GLY A 88 -28.49 -9.23 6.66
N ALA A 89 -29.70 -9.45 6.11
CA ALA A 89 -30.02 -9.03 4.76
C ALA A 89 -29.93 -7.51 4.56
N LYS A 90 -30.34 -6.74 5.59
CA LYS A 90 -30.16 -5.26 5.57
C LYS A 90 -28.70 -4.87 5.61
N ALA A 91 -27.90 -5.51 6.47
CA ALA A 91 -26.47 -5.25 6.56
C ALA A 91 -25.75 -5.59 5.26
N LEU A 92 -26.11 -6.71 4.62
CA LEU A 92 -25.53 -7.11 3.34
C LEU A 92 -25.78 -6.07 2.25
N ARG A 93 -27.04 -5.64 2.10
CA ARG A 93 -27.40 -4.57 1.17
C ARG A 93 -26.62 -3.29 1.44
N LEU A 94 -26.58 -2.85 2.71
CA LEU A 94 -25.83 -1.66 3.09
C LEU A 94 -24.35 -1.76 2.71
N CYS A 95 -23.73 -2.93 2.87
CA CYS A 95 -22.34 -3.14 2.48
C CYS A 95 -22.17 -3.14 0.95
N GLN A 96 -23.10 -3.73 0.20
CA GLN A 96 -23.10 -3.69 -1.26
C GLN A 96 -23.22 -2.25 -1.77
N ASP A 97 -24.25 -1.53 -1.32
CA ASP A 97 -24.49 -0.14 -1.67
C ASP A 97 -23.29 0.75 -1.30
N ALA A 98 -22.67 0.50 -0.16
CA ALA A 98 -21.48 1.26 0.28
C ALA A 98 -20.27 1.05 -0.61
N LEU A 99 -20.04 -0.17 -1.11
CA LEU A 99 -18.92 -0.45 -2.03
C LEU A 99 -19.16 0.16 -3.42
N GLU A 100 -20.41 0.17 -3.88
CA GLU A 100 -20.81 0.78 -5.16
C GLU A 100 -20.80 2.32 -5.10
N ALA A 101 -21.09 2.89 -3.94
CA ALA A 101 -21.13 4.35 -3.71
C ALA A 101 -19.74 5.00 -3.50
N ILE A 102 -18.64 4.23 -3.61
CA ILE A 102 -17.29 4.79 -3.48
C ILE A 102 -17.04 5.75 -4.65
N GLU A 103 -16.77 7.01 -4.30
CA GLU A 103 -16.57 8.08 -5.27
C GLU A 103 -15.11 8.25 -5.66
N VAL A 104 -14.92 8.58 -6.93
CA VAL A 104 -13.61 8.98 -7.49
C VAL A 104 -13.75 10.41 -8.01
N PRO A 105 -13.55 11.43 -7.17
CA PRO A 105 -13.66 12.83 -7.60
C PRO A 105 -12.66 13.13 -8.72
N ALA A 106 -13.09 13.91 -9.70
CA ALA A 106 -12.25 14.32 -10.81
C ALA A 106 -10.97 15.02 -10.33
N GLY A 107 -9.84 14.62 -10.88
CA GLY A 107 -8.51 15.17 -10.49
C GLY A 107 -7.98 14.69 -9.12
N SER A 108 -8.72 13.83 -8.41
CA SER A 108 -8.23 13.24 -7.16
C SER A 108 -7.38 11.99 -7.41
N LEU A 109 -6.64 11.58 -6.39
CA LEU A 109 -5.91 10.29 -6.37
C LEU A 109 -6.78 9.15 -5.80
N ALA A 110 -8.06 9.39 -5.58
CA ALA A 110 -8.98 8.35 -5.12
C ALA A 110 -9.14 7.28 -6.20
N VAL A 111 -9.40 6.06 -5.77
CA VAL A 111 -9.62 4.91 -6.66
C VAL A 111 -10.95 4.23 -6.32
N PRO A 112 -11.59 3.57 -7.29
CA PRO A 112 -12.76 2.72 -7.02
C PRO A 112 -12.34 1.51 -6.19
N PHE A 113 -13.31 0.78 -5.65
CA PHE A 113 -13.05 -0.42 -4.82
C PHE A 113 -12.10 -1.43 -5.50
N ARG A 114 -12.33 -1.73 -6.78
CA ARG A 114 -11.44 -2.63 -7.54
C ARG A 114 -10.02 -2.08 -7.70
N GLY A 115 -9.87 -0.77 -7.85
CA GLY A 115 -8.57 -0.09 -7.86
C GLY A 115 -7.86 -0.20 -6.51
N ALA A 116 -8.59 -0.15 -5.40
CA ALA A 116 -8.03 -0.39 -4.08
C ALA A 116 -7.55 -1.84 -3.91
N LEU A 117 -8.28 -2.83 -4.43
CA LEU A 117 -7.82 -4.23 -4.44
C LEU A 117 -6.55 -4.39 -5.27
N GLN A 118 -6.50 -3.75 -6.45
CA GLN A 118 -5.29 -3.74 -7.28
C GLN A 118 -4.10 -3.13 -6.54
N GLN A 119 -4.31 -2.00 -5.87
CA GLN A 119 -3.28 -1.37 -5.03
C GLN A 119 -2.80 -2.29 -3.90
N LEU A 120 -3.71 -2.95 -3.21
CA LEU A 120 -3.34 -3.90 -2.15
C LEU A 120 -2.58 -5.12 -2.71
N ALA A 121 -2.88 -5.55 -3.94
CA ALA A 121 -2.17 -6.65 -4.60
C ALA A 121 -0.70 -6.30 -4.92
N THR A 122 -0.33 -5.01 -5.02
CA THR A 122 1.08 -4.58 -5.19
C THR A 122 1.96 -5.02 -4.02
N ALA A 123 1.38 -5.35 -2.87
CA ALA A 123 2.10 -5.90 -1.73
C ALA A 123 2.83 -7.20 -2.08
N THR A 124 2.33 -7.98 -3.04
CA THR A 124 3.02 -9.18 -3.54
C THR A 124 4.44 -8.87 -4.03
N TYR A 125 4.65 -7.70 -4.61
CA TYR A 125 5.95 -7.24 -5.09
C TYR A 125 6.72 -6.47 -4.03
N HIS A 126 6.09 -5.47 -3.39
CA HIS A 126 6.73 -4.57 -2.43
C HIS A 126 6.84 -5.14 -1.00
N GLY A 127 6.14 -6.25 -0.69
CA GLY A 127 6.03 -6.81 0.66
C GLY A 127 5.01 -6.12 1.54
N ARG A 128 4.42 -5.02 1.11
CA ARG A 128 3.40 -4.25 1.81
C ARG A 128 2.67 -3.31 0.89
N ALA A 129 1.40 -3.09 1.16
CA ALA A 129 0.59 -2.04 0.52
C ALA A 129 -0.47 -1.53 1.50
N ALA A 130 -0.92 -0.31 1.30
CA ALA A 130 -2.00 0.24 2.09
C ALA A 130 -2.89 1.15 1.24
N VAL A 131 -4.13 1.28 1.71
CA VAL A 131 -5.14 2.20 1.19
C VAL A 131 -5.79 2.90 2.37
N GLU A 132 -5.94 4.21 2.30
CA GLU A 132 -6.71 4.98 3.27
C GLU A 132 -8.16 5.08 2.84
N ALA A 133 -9.08 4.73 3.74
CA ALA A 133 -10.51 4.96 3.57
C ALA A 133 -10.93 6.26 4.25
N VAL A 134 -11.54 7.14 3.49
CA VAL A 134 -12.22 8.34 4.01
C VAL A 134 -13.68 8.01 4.17
N TRP A 135 -14.18 8.15 5.40
CA TRP A 135 -15.53 7.82 5.79
C TRP A 135 -16.38 9.09 5.86
N ALA A 136 -17.57 9.02 5.32
CA ALA A 136 -18.58 10.07 5.42
C ALA A 136 -19.84 9.57 6.09
N ARG A 137 -20.57 10.48 6.74
CA ARG A 137 -21.85 10.17 7.33
C ARG A 137 -22.96 10.24 6.28
N ASP A 138 -23.70 9.15 6.18
CA ASP A 138 -24.93 9.09 5.39
C ASP A 138 -26.07 8.67 6.32
N GLY A 139 -26.95 9.62 6.65
CA GLY A 139 -28.00 9.45 7.65
C GLY A 139 -27.43 9.00 9.00
N ARG A 140 -27.76 7.79 9.43
CA ARG A 140 -27.28 7.16 10.67
C ARG A 140 -26.01 6.33 10.52
N TYR A 141 -25.61 6.07 9.28
CA TYR A 141 -24.47 5.21 8.98
C TYR A 141 -23.21 6.03 8.72
N LEU A 142 -22.06 5.40 8.92
CA LEU A 142 -20.75 5.87 8.51
C LEU A 142 -20.29 4.93 7.39
N LEU A 143 -20.15 5.46 6.17
CA LEU A 143 -19.83 4.68 4.99
C LEU A 143 -18.49 5.14 4.37
N PRO A 144 -17.72 4.24 3.75
CA PRO A 144 -16.52 4.64 3.02
C PRO A 144 -16.94 5.45 1.79
N ARG A 145 -16.41 6.67 1.68
CA ARG A 145 -16.70 7.60 0.58
C ARG A 145 -15.63 7.58 -0.49
N ASN A 146 -14.37 7.61 -0.08
CA ASN A 146 -13.24 7.62 -0.98
C ASN A 146 -12.15 6.65 -0.48
N LEU A 147 -11.41 6.06 -1.42
CA LEU A 147 -10.28 5.20 -1.16
C LEU A 147 -9.03 5.81 -1.80
N TYR A 148 -8.00 6.04 -0.99
CA TYR A 148 -6.75 6.66 -1.44
C TYR A 148 -5.58 5.68 -1.33
N PRO A 149 -4.94 5.29 -2.44
CA PRO A 149 -3.71 4.53 -2.41
C PRO A 149 -2.61 5.22 -1.63
N ILE A 150 -1.89 4.45 -0.83
CA ILE A 150 -0.69 4.91 -0.13
C ILE A 150 0.51 4.26 -0.79
N HIS A 151 1.44 5.09 -1.27
CA HIS A 151 2.64 4.58 -1.92
C HIS A 151 3.50 3.79 -0.92
N PRO A 152 4.04 2.59 -1.26
CA PRO A 152 4.84 1.75 -0.35
C PRO A 152 6.05 2.44 0.28
N ARG A 153 6.63 3.46 -0.37
CA ARG A 153 7.73 4.27 0.20
C ARG A 153 7.36 4.99 1.49
N ARG A 154 6.06 5.25 1.70
CA ARG A 154 5.56 5.92 2.91
C ARG A 154 5.34 4.97 4.08
N LEU A 155 5.52 3.68 3.87
CA LEU A 155 5.33 2.64 4.87
C LEU A 155 6.69 2.09 5.28
N ALA A 156 6.99 2.12 6.58
CA ALA A 156 8.23 1.59 7.14
C ALA A 156 7.95 0.70 8.35
N TRP A 157 8.91 -0.14 8.70
CA TRP A 157 8.80 -1.00 9.87
C TRP A 157 9.67 -0.47 11.00
N SER A 158 9.13 -0.46 12.22
CA SER A 158 9.97 -0.30 13.40
C SER A 158 10.67 -1.63 13.69
N ASN A 159 11.99 -1.60 13.86
CA ASN A 159 12.77 -2.75 14.30
C ASN A 159 12.96 -2.82 15.83
N VAL A 160 12.32 -1.93 16.56
CA VAL A 160 12.42 -1.84 18.02
C VAL A 160 11.33 -2.69 18.65
N ARG A 161 11.56 -3.95 18.90
CA ARG A 161 10.73 -4.96 19.55
C ARG A 161 9.70 -5.67 18.65
N ASP A 162 8.68 -4.97 18.09
CA ASP A 162 7.47 -5.66 17.62
C ASP A 162 7.19 -5.55 16.12
N TRP A 163 8.13 -5.05 15.33
CA TRP A 163 7.94 -4.86 13.88
C TRP A 163 6.62 -4.15 13.54
N LYS A 164 6.34 -3.03 14.20
CA LYS A 164 5.15 -2.23 13.91
C LYS A 164 5.31 -1.50 12.59
N LEU A 165 4.22 -1.44 11.83
CA LEU A 165 4.16 -0.65 10.62
C LEU A 165 3.89 0.81 10.95
N TYR A 166 4.64 1.71 10.36
CA TYR A 166 4.54 3.16 10.50
C TYR A 166 4.23 3.80 9.15
N LEU A 167 3.44 4.85 9.19
CA LEU A 167 3.18 5.72 8.05
C LEU A 167 3.95 7.03 8.24
N PHE A 168 4.72 7.43 7.23
CA PHE A 168 5.29 8.77 7.18
C PHE A 168 4.18 9.81 6.99
N ASP A 169 4.11 10.74 7.92
CA ASP A 169 3.21 11.89 7.84
C ASP A 169 3.97 13.09 7.29
N ALA A 170 3.51 13.58 6.14
CA ALA A 170 4.07 14.76 5.51
C ALA A 170 3.91 16.04 6.35
N THR A 171 2.94 16.05 7.27
CA THR A 171 2.67 17.22 8.13
C THR A 171 3.59 17.30 9.34
N SER A 172 4.22 16.21 9.73
CA SER A 172 5.14 16.17 10.88
C SER A 172 6.56 16.63 10.56
N GLY A 173 6.85 16.94 9.29
CA GLY A 173 8.20 17.27 8.84
C GLY A 173 9.13 16.05 8.73
N ASP A 174 8.61 14.85 8.97
CA ASP A 174 9.35 13.62 8.83
C ASP A 174 9.70 13.35 7.37
N THR A 175 10.93 12.96 7.13
CA THR A 175 11.35 12.52 5.81
C THR A 175 11.26 11.01 5.71
N PRO A 176 10.99 10.44 4.51
CA PRO A 176 10.99 9.00 4.29
C PRO A 176 12.32 8.30 4.64
N TYR A 177 13.34 9.07 4.91
CA TYR A 177 14.69 8.61 5.30
C TYR A 177 15.00 8.86 6.78
N ALA A 178 14.05 9.35 7.57
CA ALA A 178 14.22 9.52 9.00
C ALA A 178 14.43 8.16 9.69
N ARG A 179 15.25 8.16 10.74
CA ARG A 179 15.60 6.93 11.46
C ARG A 179 14.42 6.29 12.20
N PHE A 180 13.40 7.07 12.55
CA PHE A 180 12.17 6.65 13.17
C PHE A 180 11.01 7.35 12.46
N PRO A 181 10.29 6.63 11.62
CA PRO A 181 9.29 7.23 10.78
C PRO A 181 7.94 7.35 11.49
N GLY A 182 7.42 8.56 11.49
CA GLY A 182 6.02 8.88 11.48
C GLY A 182 5.12 8.25 12.55
N ILE A 183 3.91 7.98 12.14
CA ILE A 183 2.81 7.57 13.02
C ILE A 183 2.61 6.06 12.92
N PRO A 184 2.51 5.32 14.04
CA PRO A 184 2.15 3.91 14.02
C PRO A 184 0.81 3.71 13.31
N CYS A 185 0.74 2.75 12.40
CA CYS A 185 -0.51 2.44 11.67
C CYS A 185 -1.59 1.83 12.60
N ASP A 186 -1.21 1.38 13.79
CA ASP A 186 -2.10 0.88 14.85
C ASP A 186 -2.47 1.95 15.89
N ASP A 187 -2.09 3.21 15.69
CA ASP A 187 -2.54 4.33 16.54
C ASP A 187 -4.02 4.62 16.30
N ALA A 188 -4.87 4.12 17.18
CA ALA A 188 -6.32 4.26 17.07
C ALA A 188 -6.81 5.73 17.17
N ALA A 189 -6.01 6.63 17.72
CA ALA A 189 -6.36 8.06 17.82
C ALA A 189 -6.26 8.73 16.44
N ARG A 190 -5.26 8.37 15.64
CA ARG A 190 -5.05 8.88 14.29
C ARG A 190 -5.73 8.00 13.24
N PHE A 191 -5.65 6.70 13.41
CA PHE A 191 -6.19 5.71 12.47
C PHE A 191 -7.20 4.80 13.16
N PRO A 192 -8.46 5.27 13.35
CA PRO A 192 -9.51 4.42 13.90
C PRO A 192 -9.73 3.18 13.01
N PRO A 193 -10.32 2.12 13.56
CA PRO A 193 -10.57 0.88 12.82
C PRO A 193 -11.24 1.13 11.45
N GLY A 194 -10.70 0.52 10.40
CA GLY A 194 -11.19 0.70 9.02
C GLY A 194 -10.68 1.95 8.31
N LYS A 195 -9.87 2.80 8.97
CA LYS A 195 -9.25 3.96 8.32
C LYS A 195 -8.13 3.57 7.37
N LEU A 196 -7.29 2.62 7.78
CA LEU A 196 -6.24 2.04 6.95
C LEU A 196 -6.54 0.59 6.62
N LEU A 197 -6.55 0.27 5.34
CA LEU A 197 -6.59 -1.09 4.81
C LEU A 197 -5.16 -1.47 4.46
N ILE A 198 -4.58 -2.39 5.22
CA ILE A 198 -3.16 -2.77 5.07
C ILE A 198 -3.09 -4.23 4.64
N HIS A 199 -2.29 -4.50 3.62
CA HIS A 199 -1.96 -5.84 3.17
C HIS A 199 -0.45 -6.08 3.27
N THR A 200 -0.07 -7.11 4.02
CA THR A 200 1.30 -7.58 4.19
C THR A 200 1.31 -9.08 3.91
N PRO A 201 1.69 -9.52 2.69
CA PRO A 201 1.76 -10.93 2.37
C PRO A 201 2.87 -11.58 3.18
N ARG A 202 2.64 -12.82 3.63
CA ARG A 202 3.67 -13.63 4.30
C ARG A 202 4.27 -14.59 3.28
N SER A 203 5.28 -14.10 2.56
CA SER A 203 5.93 -14.87 1.49
C SER A 203 7.14 -15.67 1.99
N PHE A 204 7.89 -15.12 2.96
CA PHE A 204 9.16 -15.68 3.43
C PHE A 204 9.25 -15.88 4.94
N GLY A 205 8.19 -15.62 5.69
CA GLY A 205 8.03 -16.09 7.06
C GLY A 205 8.25 -15.08 8.16
N THR A 206 9.46 -14.84 8.66
CA THR A 206 9.66 -14.23 9.99
C THR A 206 9.94 -12.73 10.00
N TYR A 207 10.44 -12.18 8.91
CA TYR A 207 10.87 -10.78 8.83
C TYR A 207 10.00 -9.98 7.87
N PRO A 208 9.13 -9.10 8.36
CA PRO A 208 8.23 -8.33 7.49
C PRO A 208 8.97 -7.39 6.52
N THR A 209 10.21 -7.03 6.84
CA THR A 209 11.08 -6.24 5.96
C THR A 209 11.60 -7.03 4.76
N ARG A 210 11.51 -8.36 4.79
CA ARG A 210 11.99 -9.25 3.73
C ARG A 210 10.88 -9.82 2.86
N GLU A 211 9.65 -9.46 3.13
CA GLU A 211 8.51 -9.89 2.36
C GLU A 211 8.46 -9.26 0.97
N GLY A 212 7.75 -9.94 0.07
CA GLY A 212 7.54 -9.51 -1.32
C GLY A 212 8.55 -10.08 -2.32
N LEU A 213 8.04 -10.36 -3.51
CA LEU A 213 8.82 -10.93 -4.62
C LEU A 213 9.93 -10.00 -5.12
N GLY A 214 9.81 -8.69 -4.90
CA GLY A 214 10.82 -7.73 -5.30
C GLY A 214 12.21 -8.08 -4.80
N ARG A 215 12.29 -8.69 -3.60
CA ARG A 215 13.58 -9.07 -3.02
C ARG A 215 14.29 -10.19 -3.80
N ALA A 216 13.54 -11.13 -4.34
CA ALA A 216 14.08 -12.19 -5.18
C ALA A 216 14.37 -11.69 -6.61
N LEU A 217 13.55 -10.76 -7.11
CA LEU A 217 13.60 -10.32 -8.49
C LEU A 217 14.62 -9.21 -8.76
N VAL A 218 15.01 -8.44 -7.73
CA VAL A 218 15.88 -7.28 -7.88
C VAL A 218 17.21 -7.60 -8.54
N TRP A 219 17.88 -8.65 -8.09
CA TRP A 219 19.17 -9.07 -8.65
C TRP A 219 19.03 -9.64 -10.05
N TYR A 220 18.00 -10.45 -10.27
CA TYR A 220 17.72 -11.02 -11.59
C TYR A 220 17.48 -9.93 -12.64
N SER A 221 16.62 -8.96 -12.33
CA SER A 221 16.33 -7.85 -13.22
C SER A 221 17.54 -6.93 -13.42
N ALA A 222 18.37 -6.74 -12.40
CA ALA A 222 19.61 -5.98 -12.52
C ALA A 222 20.62 -6.68 -13.46
N PHE A 223 20.85 -7.98 -13.28
CA PHE A 223 21.73 -8.76 -14.17
C PHE A 223 21.23 -8.76 -15.62
N LYS A 224 19.93 -8.97 -15.84
CA LYS A 224 19.32 -8.88 -17.16
C LYS A 224 19.60 -7.52 -17.81
N ARG A 225 19.47 -6.42 -17.04
CA ARG A 225 19.69 -5.06 -17.54
C ARG A 225 21.15 -4.79 -17.87
N TRP A 226 22.09 -5.37 -17.13
CA TRP A 226 23.52 -5.20 -17.40
C TRP A 226 23.97 -6.02 -18.60
N SER A 227 23.45 -7.25 -18.77
CA SER A 227 23.79 -8.11 -19.91
C SER A 227 23.27 -7.60 -21.27
N VAL A 228 22.32 -6.69 -21.29
CA VAL A 228 21.81 -6.06 -22.54
C VAL A 228 22.59 -4.79 -22.90
N ARG A 229 23.42 -4.28 -21.98
CA ARG A 229 24.22 -3.06 -22.20
C ARG A 229 25.59 -3.31 -22.83
N ASP A 230 26.09 -4.54 -22.75
CA ASP A 230 27.34 -4.99 -23.39
C ASP A 230 27.06 -5.53 -24.80
#